data_90fb01ec5bcf1e4477d54f7ba136c5e7
#
_entry.id   90fb01ec5bcf1e4477d54f7ba136c5e7
#
_cell.length_a   1.000
_cell.length_b   1.000
_cell.length_c   1.000
_cell.angle_alpha   90.00
_cell.angle_beta   90.00
_cell.angle_gamma   90.00
#
_symmetry.space_group_name_H-M   'P 1'
#
loop_
_entity.id
_entity.type
_entity.pdbx_description
1 polymer ?
#
loop_
_entity_poly.entity_id
_entity_poly.type
_entity_poly.pdbx_seq_one_letter_code
_entity_poly.pdbx_strand_id
1 'polypeptide(L)'
;LLLSKMRALLTMLGIIIGVAAVIIITSLGNGMQNYMNAQFEQLGSNLIQVMVSGRGEGGTRDVSTEDMYALVEKYPQYLSGVTPYVSATAKVRQGTEDFDRTSIYGVSEAFYRADTQKTMQGSSLENGRFLRYIDVERHQNVCVIGSYLAENAFRTDPLGQTISVSGVPYMVVGVLAEIGDSTEGSVDDVIYIPYANAQRLGGGYGDMYLMTSTDRDTASAAKGIIENRLFKTYQSSDY
;
A
#
# COMPACT_ATOMS: atom_id res chain seq x y z
N LEU A 1 -31.66 -28.35 -44.88
CA LEU A 1 -30.18 -28.32 -44.99
C LEU A 1 -29.56 -26.96 -44.52
N LEU A 2 -30.14 -25.80 -44.84
CA LEU A 2 -29.64 -24.47 -44.40
C LEU A 2 -29.83 -24.24 -42.88
N LEU A 3 -31.00 -24.60 -42.34
CA LEU A 3 -31.33 -24.42 -40.91
C LEU A 3 -30.43 -25.29 -39.97
N SER A 4 -30.01 -26.47 -40.39
CA SER A 4 -29.09 -27.31 -39.62
C SER A 4 -27.65 -26.72 -39.54
N LYS A 5 -27.21 -26.13 -40.67
CA LYS A 5 -25.91 -25.44 -40.76
C LYS A 5 -25.89 -24.17 -39.90
N MET A 6 -26.95 -23.38 -39.88
CA MET A 6 -27.09 -22.19 -39.05
C MET A 6 -27.07 -22.54 -37.55
N ARG A 7 -27.74 -23.64 -37.14
CA ARG A 7 -27.74 -24.11 -35.75
C ARG A 7 -26.33 -24.52 -35.30
N ALA A 8 -25.62 -25.29 -36.17
CA ALA A 8 -24.25 -25.73 -35.84
C ALA A 8 -23.29 -24.53 -35.74
N LEU A 9 -23.44 -23.52 -36.64
CA LEU A 9 -22.62 -22.31 -36.61
C LEU A 9 -22.87 -21.48 -35.35
N LEU A 10 -24.12 -21.31 -34.92
CA LEU A 10 -24.45 -20.58 -33.68
C LEU A 10 -23.95 -21.29 -32.42
N THR A 11 -24.04 -22.61 -32.36
CA THR A 11 -23.51 -23.37 -31.22
C THR A 11 -21.99 -23.32 -31.16
N MET A 12 -21.30 -23.43 -32.31
CA MET A 12 -19.87 -23.30 -32.40
C MET A 12 -19.39 -21.91 -31.99
N LEU A 13 -20.09 -20.85 -32.44
CA LEU A 13 -19.80 -19.48 -32.07
C LEU A 13 -19.94 -19.26 -30.56
N GLY A 14 -21.01 -19.80 -29.95
CA GLY A 14 -21.22 -19.71 -28.51
C GLY A 14 -20.09 -20.38 -27.69
N ILE A 15 -19.60 -21.55 -28.12
CA ILE A 15 -18.49 -22.24 -27.47
C ILE A 15 -17.19 -21.42 -27.63
N ILE A 16 -16.91 -20.91 -28.82
CA ILE A 16 -15.71 -20.08 -29.06
C ILE A 16 -15.70 -18.84 -28.17
N ILE A 17 -16.82 -18.13 -28.11
CA ILE A 17 -16.94 -16.92 -27.26
C ILE A 17 -16.76 -17.30 -25.77
N GLY A 18 -17.38 -18.40 -25.33
CA GLY A 18 -17.26 -18.85 -23.93
C GLY A 18 -15.82 -19.21 -23.54
N VAL A 19 -15.13 -19.99 -24.38
CA VAL A 19 -13.73 -20.36 -24.14
C VAL A 19 -12.82 -19.14 -24.23
N ALA A 20 -13.00 -18.27 -25.21
CA ALA A 20 -12.21 -17.05 -25.35
C ALA A 20 -12.38 -16.14 -24.13
N ALA A 21 -13.57 -15.96 -23.60
CA ALA A 21 -13.82 -15.15 -22.41
C ALA A 21 -13.07 -15.69 -21.19
N VAL A 22 -13.09 -17.00 -20.96
CA VAL A 22 -12.33 -17.64 -19.84
C VAL A 22 -10.84 -17.41 -20.01
N ILE A 23 -10.30 -17.62 -21.23
CA ILE A 23 -8.86 -17.43 -21.49
C ILE A 23 -8.47 -15.95 -21.24
N ILE A 24 -9.29 -14.99 -21.70
CA ILE A 24 -9.00 -13.56 -21.49
C ILE A 24 -8.97 -13.22 -20.00
N ILE A 25 -9.97 -13.68 -19.22
CA ILE A 25 -10.05 -13.39 -17.78
C ILE A 25 -8.87 -14.02 -17.03
N THR A 26 -8.55 -15.28 -17.32
CA THR A 26 -7.41 -15.96 -16.66
C THR A 26 -6.07 -15.35 -17.05
N SER A 27 -5.91 -14.97 -18.33
CA SER A 27 -4.67 -14.33 -18.80
C SER A 27 -4.50 -12.93 -18.19
N LEU A 28 -5.59 -12.16 -18.05
CA LEU A 28 -5.56 -10.85 -17.41
C LEU A 28 -5.21 -10.97 -15.92
N GLY A 29 -5.80 -11.95 -15.22
CA GLY A 29 -5.50 -12.23 -13.82
C GLY A 29 -4.02 -12.61 -13.60
N ASN A 30 -3.51 -13.53 -14.41
CA ASN A 30 -2.10 -13.94 -14.36
C ASN A 30 -1.16 -12.80 -14.75
N GLY A 31 -1.53 -12.00 -15.75
CA GLY A 31 -0.76 -10.84 -16.18
C GLY A 31 -0.65 -9.79 -15.09
N MET A 32 -1.76 -9.50 -14.39
CA MET A 32 -1.78 -8.57 -13.26
C MET A 32 -0.95 -9.09 -12.07
N GLN A 33 -1.03 -10.38 -11.78
CA GLN A 33 -0.24 -11.00 -10.72
C GLN A 33 1.27 -10.96 -11.04
N ASN A 34 1.67 -11.25 -12.27
CA ASN A 34 3.05 -11.14 -12.71
C ASN A 34 3.56 -9.69 -12.71
N TYR A 35 2.72 -8.74 -13.13
CA TYR A 35 3.06 -7.32 -13.05
C TYR A 35 3.29 -6.88 -11.60
N MET A 36 2.41 -7.26 -10.68
CA MET A 36 2.59 -6.98 -9.25
C MET A 36 3.87 -7.62 -8.69
N ASN A 37 4.13 -8.89 -9.02
CA ASN A 37 5.35 -9.59 -8.59
C ASN A 37 6.62 -8.88 -9.12
N ALA A 38 6.63 -8.44 -10.38
CA ALA A 38 7.75 -7.71 -10.96
C ALA A 38 7.97 -6.34 -10.28
N GLN A 39 6.90 -5.65 -9.90
CA GLN A 39 6.99 -4.42 -9.10
C GLN A 39 7.61 -4.72 -7.72
N PHE A 40 7.18 -5.81 -7.07
CA PHE A 40 7.75 -6.22 -5.78
C PHE A 40 9.22 -6.66 -5.89
N GLU A 41 9.64 -7.29 -6.98
CA GLU A 41 11.05 -7.62 -7.20
C GLU A 41 11.95 -6.37 -7.32
N GLN A 42 11.43 -5.28 -7.87
CA GLN A 42 12.14 -3.99 -7.92
C GLN A 42 12.24 -3.31 -6.54
N LEU A 43 11.32 -3.59 -5.63
CA LEU A 43 11.29 -3.03 -4.27
C LEU A 43 12.29 -3.68 -3.31
N GLY A 44 12.93 -4.76 -3.72
CA GLY A 44 13.83 -5.55 -2.90
C GLY A 44 13.18 -6.82 -2.38
N SER A 45 13.90 -7.92 -2.52
CA SER A 45 13.43 -9.29 -2.23
C SER A 45 13.17 -9.59 -0.73
N ASN A 46 13.29 -8.61 0.13
CA ASN A 46 13.12 -8.71 1.58
C ASN A 46 11.83 -8.04 2.10
N LEU A 47 10.94 -7.56 1.21
CA LEU A 47 9.64 -7.02 1.60
C LEU A 47 8.62 -8.15 1.74
N ILE A 48 7.93 -8.20 2.86
CA ILE A 48 6.84 -9.13 3.16
C ILE A 48 5.58 -8.32 3.37
N GLN A 49 4.58 -8.58 2.55
CA GLN A 49 3.26 -8.00 2.71
C GLN A 49 2.38 -8.97 3.48
N VAL A 50 1.79 -8.50 4.57
CA VAL A 50 0.83 -9.23 5.39
C VAL A 50 -0.52 -8.58 5.20
N MET A 51 -1.46 -9.32 4.65
CA MET A 51 -2.85 -8.88 4.50
C MET A 51 -3.73 -9.80 5.35
N VAL A 52 -4.54 -9.21 6.21
CA VAL A 52 -5.47 -9.94 7.08
C VAL A 52 -6.89 -9.62 6.63
N SER A 53 -7.61 -10.61 6.13
CA SER A 53 -8.94 -10.44 5.51
C SER A 53 -10.09 -11.06 6.31
N GLY A 54 -9.82 -11.65 7.47
CA GLY A 54 -10.81 -12.31 8.30
C GLY A 54 -10.91 -11.75 9.71
N ARG A 55 -12.02 -12.05 10.41
CA ARG A 55 -12.07 -11.87 11.86
C ARG A 55 -11.50 -13.10 12.53
N GLY A 56 -10.65 -12.91 13.53
CA GLY A 56 -10.10 -14.01 14.33
C GLY A 56 -11.17 -14.94 14.89
N GLU A 57 -10.84 -16.20 15.08
CA GLU A 57 -11.74 -17.20 15.66
C GLU A 57 -12.17 -16.76 17.05
N GLY A 58 -13.48 -16.54 17.25
CA GLY A 58 -14.04 -16.00 18.49
C GLY A 58 -14.39 -14.51 18.48
N GLY A 59 -14.17 -13.77 17.39
CA GLY A 59 -14.72 -12.43 17.12
C GLY A 59 -14.21 -11.29 18.00
N THR A 60 -13.13 -11.47 18.78
CA THR A 60 -12.74 -10.54 19.83
C THR A 60 -11.30 -10.08 19.83
N ARG A 61 -10.42 -10.59 18.97
CA ARG A 61 -9.01 -10.18 19.00
C ARG A 61 -8.37 -10.22 17.62
N ASP A 62 -8.34 -9.08 16.96
CA ASP A 62 -7.50 -8.85 15.81
C ASP A 62 -6.03 -8.78 16.24
N VAL A 63 -5.10 -9.15 15.35
CA VAL A 63 -3.67 -8.91 15.59
C VAL A 63 -3.46 -7.41 15.59
N SER A 64 -3.07 -6.87 16.74
CA SER A 64 -2.88 -5.45 16.88
C SER A 64 -1.57 -4.97 16.25
N THR A 65 -1.47 -3.68 15.99
CA THR A 65 -0.23 -3.06 15.52
C THR A 65 0.91 -3.31 16.51
N GLU A 66 0.63 -3.28 17.80
CA GLU A 66 1.60 -3.57 18.89
C GLU A 66 2.10 -5.01 18.82
N ASP A 67 1.24 -5.98 18.50
CA ASP A 67 1.64 -7.37 18.30
C ASP A 67 2.64 -7.52 17.15
N MET A 68 2.45 -6.77 16.06
CA MET A 68 3.34 -6.79 14.90
C MET A 68 4.68 -6.10 15.18
N TYR A 69 4.69 -5.00 15.94
CA TYR A 69 5.92 -4.38 16.43
C TYR A 69 6.68 -5.32 17.39
N ALA A 70 5.98 -5.98 18.30
CA ALA A 70 6.58 -6.96 19.22
C ALA A 70 7.23 -8.14 18.50
N LEU A 71 6.77 -8.52 17.30
CA LEU A 71 7.44 -9.54 16.48
C LEU A 71 8.81 -9.08 16.01
N VAL A 72 8.94 -7.84 15.56
CA VAL A 72 10.21 -7.27 15.10
C VAL A 72 11.19 -7.17 16.26
N GLU A 73 10.74 -6.70 17.43
CA GLU A 73 11.56 -6.63 18.64
C GLU A 73 12.01 -8.01 19.13
N LYS A 74 11.16 -9.02 19.02
CA LYS A 74 11.45 -10.38 19.46
C LYS A 74 12.39 -11.14 18.53
N TYR A 75 12.34 -10.85 17.23
CA TYR A 75 13.08 -11.56 16.20
C TYR A 75 13.94 -10.63 15.32
N PRO A 76 14.80 -9.77 15.92
CA PRO A 76 15.56 -8.76 15.17
C PRO A 76 16.56 -9.37 14.18
N GLN A 77 16.90 -10.65 14.32
CA GLN A 77 17.76 -11.38 13.40
C GLN A 77 17.08 -11.75 12.08
N TYR A 78 15.73 -11.70 12.02
CA TYR A 78 14.94 -12.05 10.83
C TYR A 78 14.11 -10.89 10.31
N LEU A 79 13.68 -9.98 11.18
CA LEU A 79 12.81 -8.86 10.87
C LEU A 79 13.49 -7.54 11.18
N SER A 80 13.51 -6.62 10.23
CA SER A 80 14.17 -5.31 10.37
C SER A 80 13.19 -4.15 10.53
N GLY A 81 11.94 -4.31 10.15
CA GLY A 81 10.93 -3.27 10.29
C GLY A 81 9.52 -3.74 10.00
N VAL A 82 8.56 -3.00 10.52
CA VAL A 82 7.13 -3.17 10.25
C VAL A 82 6.45 -1.81 10.18
N THR A 83 5.52 -1.68 9.27
CA THR A 83 4.62 -0.53 9.19
C THR A 83 3.19 -1.00 8.91
N PRO A 84 2.19 -0.50 9.63
CA PRO A 84 0.83 -0.54 9.16
C PRO A 84 0.75 0.19 7.80
N TYR A 85 -0.09 -0.31 6.91
CA TYR A 85 -0.34 0.32 5.61
C TYR A 85 -1.85 0.52 5.45
N VAL A 86 -2.30 1.72 5.78
CA VAL A 86 -3.72 2.07 5.88
C VAL A 86 -4.09 2.93 4.69
N SER A 87 -4.91 2.41 3.78
CA SER A 87 -5.49 3.22 2.70
C SER A 87 -6.69 4.00 3.24
N ALA A 88 -6.70 5.30 3.02
CA ALA A 88 -7.81 6.16 3.39
C ALA A 88 -8.36 6.90 2.16
N THR A 89 -9.66 7.12 2.14
CA THR A 89 -10.33 7.92 1.13
C THR A 89 -10.79 9.22 1.78
N ALA A 90 -10.22 10.34 1.36
CA ALA A 90 -10.57 11.64 1.88
C ALA A 90 -10.38 12.72 0.81
N LYS A 91 -11.11 13.81 0.95
CA LYS A 91 -10.98 14.96 0.05
C LYS A 91 -9.69 15.71 0.34
N VAL A 92 -8.85 15.84 -0.67
CA VAL A 92 -7.61 16.63 -0.62
C VAL A 92 -7.86 17.99 -1.26
N ARG A 93 -7.41 19.04 -0.61
CA ARG A 93 -7.57 20.42 -1.10
C ARG A 93 -6.35 21.27 -0.80
N GLN A 94 -5.97 22.10 -1.78
CA GLN A 94 -4.99 23.16 -1.57
C GLN A 94 -5.55 24.48 -2.10
N GLY A 95 -5.74 25.45 -1.20
CA GLY A 95 -6.42 26.69 -1.54
C GLY A 95 -7.86 26.46 -2.02
N THR A 96 -8.11 26.77 -3.28
CA THR A 96 -9.42 26.56 -3.95
C THR A 96 -9.47 25.31 -4.82
N GLU A 97 -8.36 24.60 -4.99
CA GLU A 97 -8.25 23.44 -5.86
C GLU A 97 -8.48 22.13 -5.09
N ASP A 98 -9.25 21.24 -5.67
CA ASP A 98 -9.56 19.91 -5.15
C ASP A 98 -8.75 18.87 -5.95
N PHE A 99 -8.20 17.87 -5.23
CA PHE A 99 -7.42 16.75 -5.78
C PHE A 99 -8.15 15.45 -5.42
N ASP A 100 -9.13 15.08 -6.25
CA ASP A 100 -10.09 14.02 -5.92
C ASP A 100 -9.54 12.59 -6.14
N ARG A 101 -8.44 12.45 -6.88
CA ARG A 101 -7.81 11.16 -7.19
C ARG A 101 -6.56 10.85 -6.39
N THR A 102 -6.13 11.79 -5.56
CA THR A 102 -4.95 11.61 -4.72
C THR A 102 -5.12 10.43 -3.77
N SER A 103 -4.18 9.51 -3.81
CA SER A 103 -4.11 8.37 -2.90
C SER A 103 -3.57 8.80 -1.54
N ILE A 104 -4.24 8.39 -0.45
CA ILE A 104 -3.82 8.71 0.91
C ILE A 104 -3.46 7.42 1.62
N TYR A 105 -2.23 7.34 2.12
CA TYR A 105 -1.74 6.19 2.88
C TYR A 105 -1.25 6.60 4.26
N GLY A 106 -1.74 5.88 5.25
CA GLY A 106 -1.24 5.93 6.61
C GLY A 106 -0.12 4.92 6.84
N VAL A 107 1.04 5.42 7.23
CA VAL A 107 2.24 4.61 7.44
C VAL A 107 2.98 5.02 8.70
N SER A 108 3.97 4.22 9.12
CA SER A 108 4.94 4.62 10.14
C SER A 108 6.25 5.11 9.50
N GLU A 109 7.20 5.55 10.34
CA GLU A 109 8.54 5.93 9.93
C GLU A 109 9.31 4.78 9.26
N ALA A 110 9.01 3.52 9.64
CA ALA A 110 9.63 2.33 9.08
C ALA A 110 9.30 2.10 7.60
N PHE A 111 8.29 2.80 7.05
CA PHE A 111 7.98 2.76 5.63
C PHE A 111 9.12 3.34 4.77
N TYR A 112 9.89 4.29 5.31
CA TYR A 112 11.07 4.83 4.65
C TYR A 112 12.32 4.11 5.15
N ARG A 113 12.95 3.34 4.29
CA ARG A 113 14.09 2.50 4.62
C ARG A 113 15.38 3.32 4.64
N ALA A 114 16.02 3.39 5.80
CA ALA A 114 17.26 4.14 5.97
C ALA A 114 18.45 3.54 5.19
N ASP A 115 18.46 2.22 4.99
CA ASP A 115 19.51 1.48 4.27
C ASP A 115 19.52 1.79 2.76
N THR A 116 18.34 1.91 2.15
CA THR A 116 18.16 2.20 0.72
C THR A 116 17.85 3.65 0.42
N GLN A 117 17.53 4.45 1.45
CA GLN A 117 17.00 5.82 1.33
C GLN A 117 15.77 5.90 0.41
N LYS A 118 14.93 4.88 0.46
CA LYS A 118 13.68 4.77 -0.31
C LYS A 118 12.54 4.34 0.56
N THR A 119 11.33 4.71 0.16
CA THR A 119 10.11 4.13 0.71
C THR A 119 10.05 2.63 0.38
N MET A 120 9.23 1.89 1.10
CA MET A 120 8.96 0.48 0.74
C MET A 120 8.32 0.32 -0.65
N GLN A 121 7.89 1.39 -1.29
CA GLN A 121 7.41 1.43 -2.68
C GLN A 121 8.45 1.95 -3.68
N GLY A 122 9.67 2.18 -3.25
CA GLY A 122 10.80 2.50 -4.14
C GLY A 122 11.04 3.99 -4.35
N SER A 123 10.16 4.89 -3.90
CA SER A 123 10.35 6.35 -4.02
C SER A 123 11.45 6.83 -3.08
N SER A 124 12.38 7.64 -3.58
CA SER A 124 13.33 8.38 -2.77
C SER A 124 12.75 9.72 -2.33
N LEU A 125 13.33 10.34 -1.32
CA LEU A 125 13.04 11.74 -0.99
C LEU A 125 13.78 12.64 -1.98
N GLU A 126 13.06 13.60 -2.55
CA GLU A 126 13.64 14.69 -3.34
C GLU A 126 14.01 15.83 -2.41
N ASN A 127 13.12 16.18 -1.49
CA ASN A 127 13.29 17.31 -0.61
C ASN A 127 12.71 17.06 0.78
N GLY A 128 13.27 17.68 1.82
CA GLY A 128 12.75 17.60 3.18
C GLY A 128 13.11 16.29 3.90
N ARG A 129 12.13 15.71 4.61
CA ARG A 129 12.30 14.47 5.38
C ARG A 129 11.05 13.59 5.29
N PHE A 130 11.21 12.31 5.54
CA PHE A 130 10.07 11.42 5.76
C PHE A 130 9.49 11.58 7.19
N LEU A 131 8.39 10.88 7.48
CA LEU A 131 7.80 10.81 8.81
C LEU A 131 8.85 10.30 9.81
N ARG A 132 8.85 10.83 11.02
CA ARG A 132 9.69 10.37 12.12
C ARG A 132 8.84 9.67 13.16
N TYR A 133 9.45 8.83 13.97
CA TYR A 133 8.79 8.16 15.10
C TYR A 133 7.92 9.11 15.94
N ILE A 134 8.45 10.30 16.26
CA ILE A 134 7.71 11.29 17.05
C ILE A 134 6.47 11.84 16.35
N ASP A 135 6.48 11.94 15.02
CA ASP A 135 5.33 12.37 14.23
C ASP A 135 4.21 11.32 14.30
N VAL A 136 4.60 10.05 14.23
CA VAL A 136 3.69 8.89 14.29
C VAL A 136 3.14 8.73 15.70
N GLU A 137 4.00 8.69 16.70
CA GLU A 137 3.65 8.48 18.12
C GLU A 137 2.70 9.58 18.65
N ARG A 138 2.96 10.83 18.28
CA ARG A 138 2.13 11.98 18.69
C ARG A 138 1.00 12.30 17.72
N HIS A 139 0.77 11.46 16.73
CA HIS A 139 -0.27 11.66 15.72
C HIS A 139 -0.25 13.06 15.10
N GLN A 140 0.94 13.56 14.79
CA GLN A 140 1.08 14.94 14.30
C GLN A 140 0.44 15.07 12.90
N ASN A 141 -0.15 16.25 12.63
CA ASN A 141 -0.70 16.55 11.33
C ASN A 141 0.42 17.01 10.38
N VAL A 142 1.28 16.07 10.02
CA VAL A 142 2.34 16.23 9.02
C VAL A 142 2.15 15.23 7.90
N CYS A 143 2.61 15.58 6.71
CA CYS A 143 2.53 14.70 5.55
C CYS A 143 3.79 14.76 4.69
N VAL A 144 3.99 13.69 3.94
CA VAL A 144 4.94 13.61 2.83
C VAL A 144 4.11 13.46 1.55
N ILE A 145 4.39 14.26 0.54
CA ILE A 145 3.63 14.30 -0.70
C ILE A 145 4.46 13.77 -1.88
N GLY A 146 3.79 13.22 -2.88
CA GLY A 146 4.40 12.85 -4.15
C GLY A 146 4.69 14.05 -5.05
N SER A 147 5.45 13.82 -6.12
CA SER A 147 5.87 14.86 -7.07
C SER A 147 4.68 15.55 -7.74
N TYR A 148 3.63 14.79 -8.10
CA TYR A 148 2.43 15.36 -8.71
C TYR A 148 1.81 16.50 -7.89
N LEU A 149 1.62 16.27 -6.59
CA LEU A 149 1.07 17.31 -5.71
C LEU A 149 2.05 18.46 -5.48
N ALA A 150 3.35 18.17 -5.40
CA ALA A 150 4.35 19.23 -5.24
C ALA A 150 4.33 20.21 -6.40
N GLU A 151 4.13 19.73 -7.62
CA GLU A 151 4.11 20.55 -8.84
C GLU A 151 2.75 21.23 -9.08
N ASN A 152 1.65 20.55 -8.79
CA ASN A 152 0.32 20.99 -9.18
C ASN A 152 -0.47 21.68 -8.06
N ALA A 153 -0.22 21.32 -6.79
CA ALA A 153 -0.93 21.90 -5.65
C ALA A 153 -0.25 23.17 -5.11
N PHE A 154 1.05 23.37 -5.36
CA PHE A 154 1.82 24.46 -4.79
C PHE A 154 2.49 25.30 -5.88
N ARG A 155 2.45 26.62 -5.71
CA ARG A 155 3.12 27.58 -6.63
C ARG A 155 4.59 27.83 -6.29
N THR A 156 4.99 27.47 -5.09
CA THR A 156 6.33 27.64 -4.53
C THR A 156 6.68 26.38 -3.75
N ASP A 157 7.92 26.27 -3.23
CA ASP A 157 8.35 25.14 -2.43
C ASP A 157 7.25 24.70 -1.43
N PRO A 158 6.76 23.47 -1.51
CA PRO A 158 5.72 22.94 -0.64
C PRO A 158 6.16 22.72 0.80
N LEU A 159 7.47 22.63 1.08
CA LEU A 159 7.97 22.36 2.43
C LEU A 159 7.55 23.44 3.42
N GLY A 160 6.97 23.00 4.54
CA GLY A 160 6.44 23.88 5.58
C GLY A 160 5.08 24.52 5.28
N GLN A 161 4.56 24.35 4.05
CA GLN A 161 3.19 24.72 3.72
C GLN A 161 2.20 23.66 4.19
N THR A 162 0.90 23.96 4.13
CA THR A 162 -0.14 23.04 4.54
C THR A 162 -1.03 22.64 3.37
N ILE A 163 -1.43 21.36 3.36
CA ILE A 163 -2.45 20.82 2.47
C ILE A 163 -3.60 20.29 3.33
N SER A 164 -4.83 20.46 2.90
CA SER A 164 -6.01 20.04 3.66
C SER A 164 -6.42 18.63 3.24
N VAL A 165 -6.52 17.71 4.21
CA VAL A 165 -7.05 16.37 4.04
C VAL A 165 -8.31 16.24 4.89
N SER A 166 -9.47 16.09 4.25
CA SER A 166 -10.79 16.07 4.92
C SER A 166 -11.04 17.28 5.83
N GLY A 167 -10.57 18.47 5.43
CA GLY A 167 -10.69 19.71 6.22
C GLY A 167 -9.65 19.88 7.32
N VAL A 168 -8.79 18.89 7.56
CA VAL A 168 -7.69 18.98 8.53
C VAL A 168 -6.42 19.44 7.81
N PRO A 169 -5.74 20.52 8.25
CA PRO A 169 -4.49 20.95 7.66
C PRO A 169 -3.34 20.02 8.08
N TYR A 170 -2.58 19.54 7.10
CA TYR A 170 -1.34 18.78 7.28
C TYR A 170 -0.17 19.60 6.75
N MET A 171 0.87 19.75 7.56
CA MET A 171 2.09 20.41 7.16
C MET A 171 2.96 19.49 6.32
N VAL A 172 3.36 19.94 5.14
CA VAL A 172 4.26 19.19 4.26
C VAL A 172 5.67 19.21 4.83
N VAL A 173 6.20 18.04 5.16
CA VAL A 173 7.55 17.88 5.73
C VAL A 173 8.54 17.22 4.77
N GLY A 174 8.04 16.67 3.67
CA GLY A 174 8.86 16.05 2.64
C GLY A 174 8.14 15.93 1.32
N VAL A 175 8.93 15.85 0.25
CA VAL A 175 8.49 15.63 -1.12
C VAL A 175 9.23 14.41 -1.66
N LEU A 176 8.51 13.50 -2.28
CA LEU A 176 9.09 12.31 -2.94
C LEU A 176 9.48 12.63 -4.37
N ALA A 177 10.56 12.03 -4.81
CA ALA A 177 10.99 12.07 -6.19
C ALA A 177 9.99 11.31 -7.08
N GLU A 178 9.85 11.77 -8.31
CA GLU A 178 9.06 11.10 -9.35
C GLU A 178 9.60 9.70 -9.64
N ILE A 179 8.70 8.72 -9.73
CA ILE A 179 9.03 7.34 -10.10
C ILE A 179 8.27 6.84 -11.33
N GLY A 180 7.24 7.54 -11.74
CA GLY A 180 6.42 7.21 -12.91
C GLY A 180 6.03 8.46 -13.70
N ASP A 181 4.83 8.45 -14.24
CA ASP A 181 4.24 9.63 -14.85
C ASP A 181 3.58 10.47 -13.76
N SER A 182 4.06 11.67 -13.54
CA SER A 182 3.49 12.63 -12.56
C SER A 182 2.15 13.19 -13.08
N THR A 183 1.13 12.32 -13.08
CA THR A 183 -0.24 12.63 -13.51
C THR A 183 -1.23 12.36 -12.39
N GLU A 184 -2.42 12.95 -12.49
CA GLU A 184 -3.51 12.77 -11.52
C GLU A 184 -3.91 11.29 -11.38
N GLY A 185 -3.89 10.78 -10.16
CA GLY A 185 -4.21 9.38 -9.84
C GLY A 185 -3.08 8.38 -10.13
N SER A 186 -1.88 8.86 -10.50
CA SER A 186 -0.68 8.03 -10.66
C SER A 186 -0.06 7.62 -9.32
N VAL A 187 1.01 6.84 -9.37
CA VAL A 187 1.81 6.49 -8.19
C VAL A 187 2.48 7.71 -7.53
N ASP A 188 2.64 8.78 -8.29
CA ASP A 188 3.23 10.04 -7.85
C ASP A 188 2.18 11.01 -7.29
N ASP A 189 0.88 10.70 -7.43
CA ASP A 189 -0.24 11.42 -6.82
C ASP A 189 -0.63 10.78 -5.48
N VAL A 190 0.20 11.03 -4.47
CA VAL A 190 0.11 10.35 -3.18
C VAL A 190 0.40 11.28 -2.00
N ILE A 191 -0.25 11.02 -0.89
CA ILE A 191 0.03 11.63 0.43
C ILE A 191 0.28 10.52 1.45
N TYR A 192 1.41 10.59 2.15
CA TYR A 192 1.71 9.75 3.32
C TYR A 192 1.53 10.55 4.60
N ILE A 193 0.74 10.01 5.51
CA ILE A 193 0.46 10.57 6.85
C ILE A 193 0.69 9.51 7.93
N PRO A 194 0.80 9.87 9.22
CA PRO A 194 0.82 8.89 10.30
C PRO A 194 -0.40 7.96 10.24
N TYR A 195 -0.18 6.64 10.37
CA TYR A 195 -1.22 5.62 10.16
C TYR A 195 -2.48 5.83 11.03
N ALA A 196 -2.30 6.28 12.29
CA ALA A 196 -3.42 6.56 13.18
C ALA A 196 -4.30 7.72 12.67
N ASN A 197 -3.72 8.68 11.94
CA ASN A 197 -4.49 9.76 11.32
C ASN A 197 -5.30 9.23 10.13
N ALA A 198 -4.72 8.33 9.31
CA ALA A 198 -5.45 7.69 8.21
C ALA A 198 -6.61 6.81 8.71
N GLN A 199 -6.44 6.10 9.83
CA GLN A 199 -7.52 5.34 10.47
C GLN A 199 -8.69 6.24 10.88
N ARG A 200 -8.42 7.44 11.41
CA ARG A 200 -9.47 8.42 11.76
C ARG A 200 -10.22 8.97 10.55
N LEU A 201 -9.63 8.93 9.37
CA LEU A 201 -10.28 9.31 8.10
C LEU A 201 -11.17 8.20 7.53
N GLY A 202 -11.41 7.12 8.27
CA GLY A 202 -12.20 5.98 7.82
C GLY A 202 -11.39 4.93 7.07
N GLY A 203 -10.07 5.02 7.11
CA GLY A 203 -9.19 3.95 6.66
C GLY A 203 -9.39 2.67 7.48
N GLY A 204 -9.18 1.50 6.87
CA GLY A 204 -9.33 0.21 7.54
C GLY A 204 -8.43 0.10 8.77
N TYR A 205 -8.90 -0.65 9.75
CA TYR A 205 -8.09 -0.97 10.93
C TYR A 205 -7.10 -2.07 10.55
N GLY A 206 -5.82 -1.69 10.31
CA GLY A 206 -4.69 -2.63 10.36
C GLY A 206 -4.80 -3.90 9.50
N ASP A 207 -5.57 -3.86 8.41
CA ASP A 207 -5.80 -5.04 7.57
C ASP A 207 -4.55 -5.40 6.74
N MET A 208 -3.60 -4.48 6.66
CA MET A 208 -2.38 -4.66 5.89
C MET A 208 -1.15 -4.14 6.64
N TYR A 209 -0.12 -4.95 6.69
CA TYR A 209 1.19 -4.58 7.21
C TYR A 209 2.26 -4.84 6.14
N LEU A 210 3.19 -3.91 6.02
CA LEU A 210 4.41 -4.11 5.26
C LEU A 210 5.54 -4.36 6.25
N MET A 211 6.23 -5.48 6.08
CA MET A 211 7.34 -5.90 6.92
C MET A 211 8.58 -6.12 6.08
N THR A 212 9.73 -5.90 6.66
CA THR A 212 11.01 -6.17 5.99
C THR A 212 11.79 -7.23 6.74
N SER A 213 12.30 -8.23 6.02
CA SER A 213 13.32 -9.13 6.57
C SER A 213 14.67 -8.45 6.58
N THR A 214 15.59 -8.95 7.41
CA THR A 214 16.95 -8.41 7.55
C THR A 214 17.71 -8.49 6.23
N ASP A 215 17.54 -9.61 5.52
CA ASP A 215 18.10 -9.86 4.20
C ASP A 215 17.20 -10.80 3.39
N ARG A 216 17.61 -11.09 2.16
CA ARG A 216 16.87 -11.98 1.27
C ARG A 216 16.80 -13.41 1.78
N ASP A 217 17.87 -13.90 2.37
CA ASP A 217 18.00 -15.32 2.79
C ASP A 217 17.13 -15.59 4.03
N THR A 218 16.94 -14.57 4.87
CA THR A 218 16.07 -14.63 6.06
C THR A 218 14.58 -14.44 5.74
N ALA A 219 14.20 -14.01 4.54
CA ALA A 219 12.81 -13.71 4.19
C ALA A 219 11.86 -14.92 4.38
N SER A 220 12.32 -16.13 4.06
CA SER A 220 11.52 -17.35 4.25
C SER A 220 11.30 -17.68 5.73
N ALA A 221 12.33 -17.50 6.56
CA ALA A 221 12.23 -17.69 8.02
C ALA A 221 11.34 -16.61 8.65
N ALA A 222 11.49 -15.34 8.23
CA ALA A 222 10.65 -14.23 8.66
C ALA A 222 9.18 -14.50 8.35
N LYS A 223 8.86 -14.96 7.13
CA LYS A 223 7.51 -15.37 6.73
C LYS A 223 6.95 -16.43 7.68
N GLY A 224 7.70 -17.50 7.97
CA GLY A 224 7.27 -18.56 8.88
C GLY A 224 7.00 -18.04 10.31
N ILE A 225 7.76 -17.07 10.80
CA ILE A 225 7.53 -16.43 12.10
C ILE A 225 6.21 -15.65 12.11
N ILE A 226 5.94 -14.89 11.05
CA ILE A 226 4.70 -14.12 10.88
C ILE A 226 3.50 -15.07 10.80
N GLU A 227 3.56 -16.09 9.94
CA GLU A 227 2.51 -17.11 9.79
C GLU A 227 2.19 -17.80 11.12
N ASN A 228 3.21 -18.21 11.88
CA ASN A 228 3.02 -18.81 13.20
C ASN A 228 2.33 -17.87 14.20
N ARG A 229 2.55 -16.54 14.09
CA ARG A 229 1.85 -15.58 14.94
C ARG A 229 0.39 -15.42 14.51
N LEU A 230 0.14 -15.33 13.20
CA LEU A 230 -1.19 -15.19 12.62
C LEU A 230 -2.02 -16.46 12.84
N PHE A 231 -1.44 -17.64 12.66
CA PHE A 231 -2.10 -18.94 12.85
C PHE A 231 -2.68 -19.14 14.26
N LYS A 232 -2.15 -18.45 15.26
CA LYS A 232 -2.70 -18.47 16.63
C LYS A 232 -3.99 -17.68 16.78
N THR A 233 -4.29 -16.79 15.86
CA THR A 233 -5.44 -15.86 15.93
C THR A 233 -6.42 -16.09 14.79
N TYR A 234 -5.92 -16.46 13.61
CA TYR A 234 -6.68 -16.61 12.37
C TYR A 234 -6.57 -18.00 11.79
N GLN A 235 -7.52 -18.37 10.95
CA GLN A 235 -7.39 -19.55 10.09
C GLN A 235 -6.49 -19.20 8.88
N SER A 236 -5.87 -20.22 8.27
CA SER A 236 -4.94 -20.04 7.14
C SER A 236 -5.58 -19.42 5.89
N SER A 237 -6.91 -19.34 5.82
CA SER A 237 -7.66 -18.68 4.74
C SER A 237 -7.84 -17.17 4.92
N ASP A 238 -7.46 -16.63 6.07
CA ASP A 238 -7.73 -15.24 6.46
C ASP A 238 -6.53 -14.30 6.23
N TYR A 239 -5.40 -14.84 5.72
CA TYR A 239 -4.16 -14.08 5.46
C TYR A 239 -3.35 -14.65 4.29
#